data_03ddcd4a09cf3320b24a154a6b78d8bb
#
_entry.id   03ddcd4a09cf3320b24a154a6b78d8bb
#
_cell.length_a   1.000
_cell.length_b   1.000
_cell.length_c   1.000
_cell.angle_alpha   90.00
_cell.angle_beta   90.00
_cell.angle_gamma   90.00
#
_symmetry.space_group_name_H-M   'P 1'
#
loop_
_entity.id
_entity.type
_entity.pdbx_description
1 polymer ?
#
loop_
_entity_poly.entity_id
_entity_poly.type
_entity_poly.pdbx_seq_one_letter_code
_entity_poly.pdbx_strand_id
1 'polypeptide(L)'
;MKKANIEIEYNEMGFPIIERLGKPNLSFNLENPNELYIEGNKDGLLLLAKALLGMAEYENSDGYHIHLDDLYKINNADKTFTISKSK
;
A
#
# COMPACT_ATOMS: atom_id res chain seq x y z
N MET A 1 24.12 -7.86 10.14
CA MET A 1 22.67 -7.75 9.89
C MET A 1 22.39 -6.70 8.82
N LYS A 2 21.62 -7.07 7.80
CA LYS A 2 21.19 -6.13 6.77
C LYS A 2 20.00 -5.32 7.28
N LYS A 3 20.01 -4.02 7.04
CA LYS A 3 18.90 -3.12 7.36
C LYS A 3 18.39 -2.48 6.09
N ALA A 4 17.08 -2.28 5.99
CA ALA A 4 16.45 -1.54 4.92
C ALA A 4 15.68 -0.37 5.52
N ASN A 5 15.78 0.80 4.90
CA ASN A 5 15.13 2.01 5.39
C ASN A 5 14.24 2.60 4.29
N ILE A 6 13.08 3.11 4.69
CA ILE A 6 12.15 3.80 3.80
C ILE A 6 11.90 5.19 4.37
N GLU A 7 12.05 6.21 3.51
CA GLU A 7 11.72 7.59 3.87
C GLU A 7 10.37 7.96 3.26
N ILE A 8 9.52 8.59 4.06
CA ILE A 8 8.22 9.09 3.63
C ILE A 8 8.19 10.59 3.82
N GLU A 9 7.90 11.32 2.75
CA GLU A 9 7.68 12.76 2.82
C GLU A 9 6.19 13.02 2.98
N TYR A 10 5.87 14.08 3.71
CA TYR A 10 4.49 14.52 3.93
C TYR A 10 4.29 15.89 3.30
N ASN A 11 3.11 16.12 2.71
CA ASN A 11 2.79 17.40 2.12
C ASN A 11 2.43 18.44 3.20
N GLU A 12 2.10 19.67 2.79
CA GLU A 12 1.77 20.75 3.71
C GLU A 12 0.57 20.45 4.59
N MET A 13 -0.34 19.60 4.13
CA MET A 13 -1.54 19.20 4.86
C MET A 13 -1.29 18.00 5.78
N GLY A 14 -0.06 17.47 5.79
CA GLY A 14 0.31 16.34 6.62
C GLY A 14 0.04 14.98 6.02
N PHE A 15 -0.42 14.91 4.76
CA PHE A 15 -0.65 13.64 4.10
C PHE A 15 0.64 13.04 3.55
N PRO A 16 0.83 11.72 3.67
CA PRO A 16 2.02 11.09 3.10
C PRO A 16 1.99 11.17 1.58
N ILE A 17 3.16 11.44 1.01
CA ILE A 17 3.35 11.45 -0.45
C ILE A 17 3.79 10.07 -0.87
N ILE A 18 2.93 9.37 -1.62
CA ILE A 18 3.19 8.02 -2.09
C ILE A 18 3.42 8.06 -3.59
N GLU A 19 4.68 7.95 -3.99
CA GLU A 19 5.05 8.00 -5.41
C GLU A 19 5.21 6.60 -5.99
N ARG A 20 4.65 6.42 -7.19
CA ARG A 20 4.87 5.20 -7.97
C ARG A 20 6.19 5.33 -8.70
N LEU A 21 7.19 4.60 -8.24
CA LEU A 21 8.50 4.56 -8.88
C LEU A 21 8.70 3.22 -9.60
N GLY A 22 9.33 3.29 -10.76
CA GLY A 22 9.57 2.11 -11.57
C GLY A 22 8.29 1.53 -12.18
N LYS A 23 8.19 0.21 -12.17
CA LYS A 23 7.02 -0.51 -12.72
C LYS A 23 6.44 -1.42 -11.64
N PRO A 24 5.73 -0.86 -10.66
CA PRO A 24 5.20 -1.65 -9.56
C PRO A 24 4.11 -2.61 -10.04
N ASN A 25 4.20 -3.84 -9.58
CA ASN A 25 3.25 -4.89 -9.87
C ASN A 25 2.87 -5.58 -8.57
N LEU A 26 1.57 -5.75 -8.35
CA LEU A 26 1.05 -6.43 -7.18
C LEU A 26 -0.20 -7.19 -7.59
N SER A 27 -0.30 -8.44 -7.17
CA SER A 27 -1.48 -9.25 -7.42
C SER A 27 -2.02 -9.83 -6.13
N PHE A 28 -3.34 -9.97 -6.08
CA PHE A 28 -4.06 -10.56 -4.97
C PHE A 28 -4.76 -11.83 -5.45
N ASN A 29 -4.58 -12.92 -4.74
CA ASN A 29 -5.25 -14.17 -5.04
C ASN A 29 -6.19 -14.54 -3.90
N LEU A 30 -7.48 -14.63 -4.21
CA LEU A 30 -8.54 -14.96 -3.27
C LEU A 30 -9.26 -16.26 -3.65
N GLU A 31 -8.66 -17.08 -4.51
CA GLU A 31 -9.29 -18.34 -4.97
C GLU A 31 -9.46 -19.33 -3.81
N ASN A 32 -8.50 -19.37 -2.90
CA ASN A 32 -8.60 -20.19 -1.72
C ASN A 32 -9.38 -19.42 -0.63
N PRO A 33 -10.55 -19.90 -0.16
CA PRO A 33 -11.31 -19.16 0.84
C PRO A 33 -10.61 -19.03 2.20
N ASN A 34 -9.59 -19.81 2.46
CA ASN A 34 -8.85 -19.79 3.72
C ASN A 34 -7.54 -19.03 3.63
N GLU A 35 -7.24 -18.41 2.47
CA GLU A 35 -5.96 -17.76 2.27
C GLU A 35 -6.09 -16.52 1.38
N LEU A 36 -5.50 -15.42 1.83
CA LEU A 36 -5.22 -14.28 0.98
C LEU A 36 -3.76 -14.33 0.58
N TYR A 37 -3.50 -14.47 -0.72
CA TYR A 37 -2.16 -14.54 -1.25
C TYR A 37 -1.84 -13.24 -1.99
N ILE A 38 -0.75 -12.59 -1.59
CA ILE A 38 -0.30 -11.33 -2.19
C ILE A 38 1.09 -11.55 -2.76
N GLU A 39 1.25 -11.25 -4.04
CA GLU A 39 2.54 -11.37 -4.73
C GLU A 39 2.85 -10.09 -5.47
N GLY A 40 4.10 -9.66 -5.39
CA GLY A 40 4.52 -8.45 -6.07
C GLY A 40 5.99 -8.49 -6.45
N ASN A 41 6.35 -7.65 -7.42
CA ASN A 41 7.76 -7.44 -7.72
C ASN A 41 8.37 -6.49 -6.68
N LYS A 42 9.68 -6.22 -6.81
CA LYS A 42 10.37 -5.34 -5.89
C LYS A 42 9.71 -3.97 -5.80
N ASP A 43 9.42 -3.36 -6.94
CA ASP A 43 8.80 -2.03 -6.98
C ASP A 43 7.40 -2.05 -6.37
N GLY A 44 6.64 -3.11 -6.64
CA GLY A 44 5.30 -3.27 -6.08
C GLY A 44 5.31 -3.44 -4.57
N LEU A 45 6.22 -4.25 -4.06
CA LEU A 45 6.34 -4.47 -2.62
C LEU A 45 6.83 -3.21 -1.90
N LEU A 46 7.76 -2.47 -2.51
CA LEU A 46 8.23 -1.21 -1.95
C LEU A 46 7.13 -0.16 -1.92
N LEU A 47 6.31 -0.09 -2.96
CA LEU A 47 5.17 0.84 -2.99
C LEU A 47 4.18 0.51 -1.88
N LEU A 48 3.88 -0.76 -1.68
CA LEU A 48 3.00 -1.19 -0.59
C LEU A 48 3.60 -0.84 0.77
N ALA A 49 4.89 -1.06 0.96
CA ALA A 49 5.57 -0.73 2.20
C ALA A 49 5.51 0.76 2.50
N LYS A 50 5.72 1.61 1.49
CA LYS A 50 5.61 3.06 1.64
C LYS A 50 4.19 3.47 2.03
N ALA A 51 3.19 2.89 1.39
CA ALA A 51 1.80 3.19 1.69
C ALA A 51 1.47 2.84 3.14
N LEU A 52 1.88 1.66 3.59
CA LEU A 52 1.62 1.21 4.95
C LEU A 52 2.36 2.05 5.99
N LEU A 53 3.63 2.37 5.74
CA LEU A 53 4.40 3.20 6.65
C LEU A 53 3.83 4.62 6.72
N GLY A 54 3.48 5.19 5.57
CA GLY A 54 2.89 6.51 5.51
C GLY A 54 1.59 6.60 6.28
N MET A 55 0.75 5.58 6.18
CA MET A 55 -0.49 5.49 6.96
C MET A 55 -0.22 5.37 8.45
N ALA A 56 0.74 4.51 8.81
CA ALA A 56 1.03 4.23 10.21
C ALA A 56 1.51 5.48 10.95
N GLU A 57 2.31 6.31 10.28
CA GLU A 57 2.90 7.50 10.87
C GLU A 57 2.05 8.77 10.69
N TYR A 58 0.91 8.68 10.02
CA TYR A 58 0.00 9.81 9.84
C TYR A 58 -0.78 10.06 11.12
N GLU A 59 -0.61 11.25 11.71
CA GLU A 59 -1.08 11.53 13.08
C GLU A 59 -2.59 11.71 13.24
N ASN A 60 -3.28 12.24 12.24
CA ASN A 60 -4.72 12.57 12.33
C ASN A 60 -5.59 11.54 11.60
N SER A 61 -5.38 10.27 11.83
CA SER A 61 -5.74 9.29 10.86
C SER A 61 -6.83 8.31 11.25
N ASP A 62 -7.71 8.67 12.17
CA ASP A 62 -8.85 7.80 12.43
C ASP A 62 -9.72 7.72 11.16
N GLY A 63 -9.83 6.52 10.61
CA GLY A 63 -10.55 6.30 9.37
C GLY A 63 -9.80 6.60 8.08
N TYR A 64 -8.53 7.00 8.17
CA TYR A 64 -7.71 7.19 6.97
C TYR A 64 -7.56 5.85 6.24
N HIS A 65 -7.81 5.87 4.94
CA HIS A 65 -7.76 4.65 4.15
C HIS A 65 -7.16 4.90 2.78
N ILE A 66 -6.62 3.86 2.20
CA ILE A 66 -6.04 3.88 0.85
C ILE A 66 -6.69 2.76 0.04
N HIS A 67 -7.11 3.09 -1.17
CA HIS A 67 -7.57 2.10 -2.14
C HIS A 67 -6.38 1.60 -2.94
N LEU A 68 -6.03 0.34 -2.80
CA LEU A 68 -4.86 -0.23 -3.46
C LEU A 68 -5.00 -0.25 -4.98
N ASP A 69 -6.22 -0.34 -5.48
CA ASP A 69 -6.49 -0.28 -6.91
C ASP A 69 -6.14 1.09 -7.54
N ASP A 70 -6.02 2.15 -6.74
CA ASP A 70 -5.52 3.44 -7.21
C ASP A 70 -4.00 3.45 -7.38
N LEU A 71 -3.29 2.59 -6.64
CA LEU A 71 -1.84 2.50 -6.69
C LEU A 71 -1.34 1.43 -7.67
N TYR A 72 -2.13 0.39 -7.86
CA TYR A 72 -1.74 -0.78 -8.65
C TYR A 72 -2.82 -1.10 -9.67
N LYS A 73 -2.37 -1.67 -10.80
CA LYS A 73 -3.29 -2.27 -11.75
C LYS A 73 -3.59 -3.69 -11.27
N ILE A 74 -4.74 -3.86 -10.64
CA ILE A 74 -5.15 -5.13 -10.07
C ILE A 74 -6.06 -5.85 -11.05
N ASN A 75 -5.80 -7.14 -11.30
CA ASN A 75 -6.48 -7.95 -12.31
C ASN A 75 -7.88 -8.42 -11.91
N ASN A 76 -8.48 -7.87 -10.88
CA ASN A 76 -9.81 -8.27 -10.38
C ASN A 76 -10.75 -7.08 -10.44
N ALA A 77 -11.35 -6.86 -11.61
CA ALA A 77 -12.18 -5.69 -11.88
C ALA A 77 -13.41 -5.59 -10.97
N ASP A 78 -13.84 -6.70 -10.39
CA ASP A 78 -15.06 -6.76 -9.57
C ASP A 78 -14.81 -6.51 -8.09
N LYS A 79 -13.55 -6.31 -7.68
CA LYS A 79 -13.21 -6.17 -6.26
C LYS A 79 -12.34 -4.96 -6.03
N THR A 80 -12.63 -4.26 -4.93
CA THR A 80 -11.77 -3.19 -4.45
C THR A 80 -10.97 -3.69 -3.25
N PHE A 81 -9.75 -3.19 -3.11
CA PHE A 81 -8.88 -3.54 -2.00
C PHE A 81 -8.57 -2.26 -1.24
N THR A 82 -9.00 -2.21 -0.01
CA THR A 82 -8.86 -1.03 0.83
C THR A 82 -8.11 -1.38 2.11
N ILE A 83 -7.14 -0.53 2.47
CA ILE A 83 -6.46 -0.63 3.75
C ILE A 83 -6.87 0.59 4.57
N SER A 84 -7.33 0.37 5.78
CA SER A 84 -7.80 1.42 6.67
C SER A 84 -7.02 1.39 7.96
N LYS A 85 -6.76 2.57 8.50
CA LYS A 85 -6.12 2.70 9.81
C LYS A 85 -7.18 2.81 10.89
N SER A 86 -7.09 1.99 11.90
CA SER A 86 -7.92 2.08 13.10
C SER A 86 -7.15 2.76 14.23
N LYS A 87 -7.87 3.18 15.22
CA LYS A 87 -7.22 3.74 16.42
C LYS A 87 -6.35 2.72 17.14
#